data_8ac7595929182bb5a0e04d00e98d7370
#
_entry.id   8ac7595929182bb5a0e04d00e98d7370
#
_cell.length_a   1.000
_cell.length_b   1.000
_cell.length_c   1.000
_cell.angle_alpha   90.00
_cell.angle_beta   90.00
_cell.angle_gamma   90.00
#
_symmetry.space_group_name_H-M   'P 1'
#
loop_
_entity.id
_entity.type
_entity.pdbx_description
1 polymer ?
#
loop_
_entity_poly.entity_id
_entity_poly.type
_entity_poly.pdbx_seq_one_letter_code
_entity_poly.pdbx_strand_id
1 'polypeptide(L)'
;MAGSKSRTGLCGLLFGAALFAVGNATPAAADSITVTHWGAAFYGAPYAVGMAKGFFKARGVDVTGVLTSTGGGTSVRNTLAGDLPFGEVALAAAVEAINHGEPIRIIGAGVDSVADILWIAKPGSPLHSVQDLKGKKVGFTSPGSVTNMLILMALKAKGMTASDVHLVAAGGIGANLSAVLNGALDAGMTGEPTWSENEGKVQPVFWTKDVLPANMMQTVTITTTDFAQSDPAKLRALLAARADGVAYIEAHPDEAADITAAAYHGDPALYRRVFQNFVAIHYWSDGRMDYDGMNRMVEGLQIVGQQNGPVEWSKIVDTSFLPAGMKAAAK
;
A
#
# COMPACT_ATOMS: atom_id res chain seq x y z
N MET A 1 -46.91 -19.09 88.53
CA MET A 1 -45.66 -19.19 89.29
C MET A 1 -44.50 -19.26 88.36
N ALA A 2 -43.62 -18.26 88.43
CA ALA A 2 -42.23 -18.23 88.00
C ALA A 2 -41.80 -18.97 86.72
N GLY A 3 -41.45 -18.35 85.84
CA GLY A 3 -40.90 -17.80 84.72
C GLY A 3 -39.39 -17.54 84.76
N SER A 4 -38.60 -18.25 83.99
CA SER A 4 -37.16 -18.00 83.81
C SER A 4 -36.93 -17.47 82.41
N LYS A 5 -36.30 -16.29 82.33
CA LYS A 5 -35.81 -15.69 81.08
C LYS A 5 -34.40 -16.19 80.77
N SER A 6 -34.21 -16.79 79.61
CA SER A 6 -32.90 -17.06 79.08
C SER A 6 -32.60 -16.09 77.94
N ARG A 7 -31.52 -15.32 78.07
CA ARG A 7 -30.94 -14.46 77.03
C ARG A 7 -29.94 -15.28 76.21
N THR A 8 -30.21 -15.43 74.92
CA THR A 8 -29.21 -15.93 73.92
C THR A 8 -28.74 -14.77 73.07
N GLY A 9 -27.43 -14.50 73.12
CA GLY A 9 -26.76 -13.48 72.35
C GLY A 9 -26.59 -13.93 70.89
N LEU A 10 -26.93 -13.06 70.03
CA LEU A 10 -26.78 -13.23 68.56
C LEU A 10 -25.45 -12.62 68.13
N CYS A 11 -24.47 -13.48 67.75
CA CYS A 11 -23.19 -13.08 67.17
C CYS A 11 -23.40 -12.89 65.72
N GLY A 12 -23.37 -11.62 65.24
CA GLY A 12 -23.50 -11.28 63.83
C GLY A 12 -22.17 -11.49 63.13
N LEU A 13 -22.10 -12.43 62.18
CA LEU A 13 -21.02 -12.55 61.16
C LEU A 13 -21.37 -11.65 59.97
N LEU A 14 -20.61 -10.58 59.83
CA LEU A 14 -20.60 -9.75 58.62
C LEU A 14 -19.79 -10.46 57.54
N PHE A 15 -20.46 -11.09 56.59
CA PHE A 15 -19.85 -11.56 55.34
C PHE A 15 -19.73 -10.34 54.37
N GLY A 16 -18.51 -9.83 54.21
CA GLY A 16 -18.20 -8.84 53.17
C GLY A 16 -18.21 -9.50 51.78
N ALA A 17 -19.24 -9.24 50.99
CA ALA A 17 -19.27 -9.64 49.60
C ALA A 17 -18.37 -8.68 48.80
N ALA A 18 -17.16 -9.14 48.42
CA ALA A 18 -16.32 -8.46 47.41
C ALA A 18 -16.95 -8.68 46.04
N LEU A 19 -17.62 -7.66 45.50
CA LEU A 19 -18.00 -7.63 44.08
C LEU A 19 -16.73 -7.51 43.24
N PHE A 20 -16.28 -8.60 42.62
CA PHE A 20 -15.38 -8.54 41.50
C PHE A 20 -16.18 -8.00 40.31
N ALA A 21 -15.94 -6.74 39.92
CA ALA A 21 -16.38 -6.20 38.65
C ALA A 21 -15.57 -6.90 37.56
N VAL A 22 -16.14 -7.95 36.95
CA VAL A 22 -15.66 -8.53 35.70
C VAL A 22 -15.98 -7.48 34.66
N GLY A 23 -14.99 -6.66 34.32
CA GLY A 23 -15.07 -5.77 33.16
C GLY A 23 -15.30 -6.63 31.93
N ASN A 24 -16.49 -6.53 31.33
CA ASN A 24 -16.71 -7.04 29.98
C ASN A 24 -15.79 -6.24 29.02
N ALA A 25 -14.61 -6.77 28.72
CA ALA A 25 -13.84 -6.32 27.58
C ALA A 25 -14.70 -6.67 26.35
N THR A 26 -15.39 -5.69 25.78
CA THR A 26 -15.93 -5.81 24.43
C THR A 26 -14.78 -6.25 23.52
N PRO A 27 -14.94 -7.35 22.75
CA PRO A 27 -13.91 -7.70 21.76
C PRO A 27 -13.72 -6.46 20.89
N ALA A 28 -12.47 -5.99 20.81
CA ALA A 28 -12.13 -4.90 19.88
C ALA A 28 -12.59 -5.35 18.50
N ALA A 29 -13.36 -4.52 17.81
CA ALA A 29 -13.75 -4.79 16.44
C ALA A 29 -12.47 -5.03 15.64
N ALA A 30 -12.46 -6.11 14.87
CA ALA A 30 -11.30 -6.47 14.06
C ALA A 30 -11.04 -5.37 13.02
N ASP A 31 -9.88 -4.73 13.11
CA ASP A 31 -9.52 -3.61 12.23
C ASP A 31 -9.08 -4.12 10.85
N SER A 32 -9.69 -3.63 9.78
CA SER A 32 -9.25 -3.87 8.40
C SER A 32 -8.55 -2.65 7.84
N ILE A 33 -7.28 -2.80 7.45
CA ILE A 33 -6.52 -1.75 6.75
C ILE A 33 -6.80 -1.79 5.25
N THR A 34 -6.67 -0.65 4.56
CA THR A 34 -6.73 -0.64 3.09
C THR A 34 -5.33 -0.76 2.51
N VAL A 35 -5.13 -1.69 1.56
CA VAL A 35 -3.88 -1.81 0.79
C VAL A 35 -4.21 -2.01 -0.69
N THR A 36 -3.77 -1.08 -1.54
CA THR A 36 -3.97 -1.21 -2.98
C THR A 36 -3.20 -2.40 -3.54
N HIS A 37 -3.79 -3.12 -4.49
CA HIS A 37 -3.19 -4.27 -5.18
C HIS A 37 -2.65 -5.39 -4.26
N TRP A 38 -3.27 -5.62 -3.08
CA TRP A 38 -2.91 -6.74 -2.22
C TRP A 38 -2.97 -8.07 -2.98
N GLY A 39 -1.90 -8.85 -2.90
CA GLY A 39 -1.79 -10.12 -3.62
C GLY A 39 -1.37 -10.00 -5.08
N ALA A 40 -1.42 -8.81 -5.68
CA ALA A 40 -1.04 -8.58 -7.08
C ALA A 40 0.22 -7.71 -7.24
N ALA A 41 0.63 -7.01 -6.17
CA ALA A 41 1.88 -6.27 -6.06
C ALA A 41 2.39 -6.36 -4.62
N PHE A 42 3.69 -6.17 -4.41
CA PHE A 42 4.30 -6.33 -3.09
C PHE A 42 4.12 -5.14 -2.13
N TYR A 43 3.25 -4.19 -2.42
CA TYR A 43 2.99 -3.04 -1.55
C TYR A 43 2.59 -3.44 -0.13
N GLY A 44 1.83 -4.52 0.00
CA GLY A 44 1.33 -5.02 1.28
C GLY A 44 2.30 -5.92 2.06
N ALA A 45 3.48 -6.24 1.54
CA ALA A 45 4.41 -7.15 2.23
C ALA A 45 4.76 -6.71 3.66
N PRO A 46 5.04 -5.42 3.96
CA PRO A 46 5.28 -4.98 5.34
C PRO A 46 4.10 -5.24 6.29
N TYR A 47 2.88 -5.15 5.77
CA TYR A 47 1.67 -5.45 6.55
C TYR A 47 1.48 -6.95 6.76
N ALA A 48 1.71 -7.78 5.73
CA ALA A 48 1.66 -9.23 5.86
C ALA A 48 2.64 -9.73 6.93
N VAL A 49 3.88 -9.23 6.87
CA VAL A 49 4.92 -9.52 7.87
C VAL A 49 4.50 -8.98 9.24
N GLY A 50 4.02 -7.75 9.34
CA GLY A 50 3.58 -7.12 10.59
C GLY A 50 2.44 -7.88 11.26
N MET A 51 1.47 -8.38 10.51
CA MET A 51 0.39 -9.24 11.01
C MET A 51 0.93 -10.59 11.48
N ALA A 52 1.72 -11.29 10.67
CA ALA A 52 2.24 -12.62 10.98
C ALA A 52 3.21 -12.62 12.18
N LYS A 53 4.02 -11.56 12.31
CA LYS A 53 4.97 -11.40 13.43
C LYS A 53 4.33 -10.74 14.67
N GLY A 54 3.06 -10.33 14.57
CA GLY A 54 2.31 -9.74 15.70
C GLY A 54 2.74 -8.31 16.04
N PHE A 55 3.39 -7.57 15.12
CA PHE A 55 3.86 -6.20 15.39
C PHE A 55 2.73 -5.22 15.66
N PHE A 56 1.60 -5.36 14.98
CA PHE A 56 0.38 -4.57 15.24
C PHE A 56 -0.18 -4.89 16.63
N LYS A 57 -0.35 -6.17 16.95
CA LYS A 57 -0.90 -6.62 18.23
C LYS A 57 -0.02 -6.19 19.41
N ALA A 58 1.30 -6.25 19.26
CA ALA A 58 2.25 -5.79 20.29
C ALA A 58 2.11 -4.29 20.59
N ARG A 59 1.50 -3.50 19.69
CA ARG A 59 1.21 -2.07 19.85
C ARG A 59 -0.25 -1.76 20.16
N GLY A 60 -1.04 -2.79 20.51
CA GLY A 60 -2.45 -2.63 20.92
C GLY A 60 -3.40 -2.39 19.74
N VAL A 61 -3.00 -2.72 18.50
CA VAL A 61 -3.85 -2.64 17.31
C VAL A 61 -4.11 -4.04 16.78
N ASP A 62 -5.36 -4.43 16.64
CA ASP A 62 -5.75 -5.78 16.18
C ASP A 62 -6.11 -5.76 14.70
N VAL A 63 -5.09 -5.62 13.82
CA VAL A 63 -5.28 -5.68 12.36
C VAL A 63 -5.46 -7.14 11.96
N THR A 64 -6.66 -7.48 11.50
CA THR A 64 -7.05 -8.86 11.14
C THR A 64 -7.50 -9.00 9.69
N GLY A 65 -7.68 -7.89 8.96
CA GLY A 65 -8.15 -7.90 7.59
C GLY A 65 -7.49 -6.86 6.70
N VAL A 66 -7.59 -7.10 5.41
CA VAL A 66 -7.13 -6.17 4.38
C VAL A 66 -8.24 -5.94 3.36
N LEU A 67 -8.63 -4.68 3.19
CA LEU A 67 -9.46 -4.23 2.07
C LEU A 67 -8.53 -3.92 0.90
N THR A 68 -8.82 -4.47 -0.26
CA THR A 68 -8.00 -4.24 -1.45
C THR A 68 -8.81 -3.77 -2.63
N SER A 69 -8.13 -3.19 -3.61
CA SER A 69 -8.71 -2.83 -4.90
C SER A 69 -7.66 -2.87 -6.01
N THR A 70 -8.12 -2.86 -7.25
CA THR A 70 -7.27 -2.85 -8.45
C THR A 70 -7.00 -1.43 -8.98
N GLY A 71 -7.36 -0.38 -8.23
CA GLY A 71 -7.19 1.01 -8.65
C GLY A 71 -7.07 1.97 -7.47
N GLY A 72 -6.16 2.96 -7.61
CA GLY A 72 -5.82 3.91 -6.55
C GLY A 72 -7.01 4.68 -5.99
N GLY A 73 -7.89 5.23 -6.84
CA GLY A 73 -9.08 5.97 -6.41
C GLY A 73 -10.08 5.10 -5.63
N THR A 74 -10.20 3.81 -5.96
CA THR A 74 -11.02 2.89 -5.17
C THR A 74 -10.40 2.60 -3.81
N SER A 75 -9.06 2.48 -3.72
CA SER A 75 -8.37 2.34 -2.44
C SER A 75 -8.58 3.56 -1.54
N VAL A 76 -8.54 4.78 -2.08
CA VAL A 76 -8.86 6.00 -1.31
C VAL A 76 -10.30 5.93 -0.77
N ARG A 77 -11.28 5.58 -1.61
CA ARG A 77 -12.68 5.43 -1.15
C ARG A 77 -12.84 4.34 -0.08
N ASN A 78 -12.12 3.22 -0.21
CA ASN A 78 -12.14 2.17 0.81
C ASN A 78 -11.58 2.68 2.15
N THR A 79 -10.52 3.50 2.11
CA THR A 79 -9.95 4.11 3.31
C THR A 79 -10.91 5.10 3.95
N LEU A 80 -11.64 5.90 3.14
CA LEU A 80 -12.64 6.86 3.64
C LEU A 80 -13.87 6.17 4.25
N ALA A 81 -14.27 5.03 3.71
CA ALA A 81 -15.48 4.31 4.11
C ALA A 81 -15.23 3.20 5.14
N GLY A 82 -13.98 2.84 5.40
CA GLY A 82 -13.63 1.73 6.30
C GLY A 82 -13.74 2.11 7.78
N ASP A 83 -13.97 1.12 8.63
CA ASP A 83 -14.02 1.29 10.09
C ASP A 83 -12.66 1.75 10.66
N LEU A 84 -11.57 1.38 10.00
CA LEU A 84 -10.22 1.89 10.27
C LEU A 84 -9.76 2.75 9.10
N PRO A 85 -9.84 4.09 9.19
CA PRO A 85 -9.44 5.02 8.13
C PRO A 85 -7.91 5.12 7.99
N PHE A 86 -7.27 4.02 7.64
CA PHE A 86 -5.84 3.90 7.39
C PHE A 86 -5.62 3.05 6.13
N GLY A 87 -4.84 3.56 5.19
CA GLY A 87 -4.58 2.82 3.95
C GLY A 87 -3.27 3.16 3.29
N GLU A 88 -2.70 2.17 2.59
CA GLU A 88 -1.62 2.37 1.64
C GLU A 88 -2.20 2.41 0.22
N VAL A 89 -2.11 3.57 -0.40
CA VAL A 89 -2.73 3.90 -1.68
C VAL A 89 -1.71 4.50 -2.66
N ALA A 90 -2.03 4.52 -3.95
CA ALA A 90 -1.19 5.21 -4.93
C ALA A 90 -1.05 6.70 -4.57
N LEU A 91 0.18 7.24 -4.59
CA LEU A 91 0.44 8.67 -4.33
C LEU A 91 -0.41 9.57 -5.22
N ALA A 92 -0.48 9.25 -6.51
CA ALA A 92 -1.28 9.99 -7.47
C ALA A 92 -2.75 10.12 -7.06
N ALA A 93 -3.34 8.99 -6.65
CA ALA A 93 -4.74 8.97 -6.22
C ALA A 93 -4.97 9.74 -4.91
N ALA A 94 -3.99 9.73 -4.00
CA ALA A 94 -4.05 10.54 -2.79
C ALA A 94 -4.02 12.05 -3.12
N VAL A 95 -3.11 12.49 -3.99
CA VAL A 95 -3.00 13.89 -4.44
C VAL A 95 -4.27 14.32 -5.17
N GLU A 96 -4.79 13.50 -6.09
CA GLU A 96 -6.03 13.79 -6.82
C GLU A 96 -7.22 13.94 -5.86
N ALA A 97 -7.38 13.02 -4.91
CA ALA A 97 -8.46 13.07 -3.92
C ALA A 97 -8.38 14.34 -3.06
N ILE A 98 -7.18 14.73 -2.60
CA ILE A 98 -6.99 15.97 -1.83
C ILE A 98 -7.32 17.19 -2.68
N ASN A 99 -6.91 17.23 -3.96
CA ASN A 99 -7.24 18.32 -4.87
C ASN A 99 -8.76 18.44 -5.11
N HIS A 100 -9.51 17.35 -4.99
CA HIS A 100 -10.98 17.36 -5.05
C HIS A 100 -11.65 17.63 -3.70
N GLY A 101 -10.87 17.92 -2.65
CA GLY A 101 -11.39 18.31 -1.35
C GLY A 101 -11.70 17.14 -0.40
N GLU A 102 -11.26 15.93 -0.73
CA GLU A 102 -11.41 14.80 0.20
C GLU A 102 -10.63 15.04 1.50
N PRO A 103 -11.24 14.77 2.68
CA PRO A 103 -10.67 15.09 3.97
C PRO A 103 -9.61 14.07 4.41
N ILE A 104 -8.56 13.92 3.61
CA ILE A 104 -7.44 12.99 3.90
C ILE A 104 -6.12 13.72 4.07
N ARG A 105 -5.16 13.05 4.72
CA ARG A 105 -3.77 13.43 4.89
C ARG A 105 -2.85 12.30 4.48
N ILE A 106 -1.73 12.62 3.84
CA ILE A 106 -0.62 11.71 3.65
C ILE A 106 0.19 11.70 4.94
N ILE A 107 0.42 10.53 5.53
CA ILE A 107 1.05 10.39 6.85
C ILE A 107 2.35 9.59 6.84
N GLY A 108 2.75 9.03 5.71
CA GLY A 108 3.98 8.27 5.55
C GLY A 108 4.19 7.80 4.11
N ALA A 109 5.42 7.50 3.75
CA ALA A 109 5.76 6.86 2.49
C ALA A 109 5.45 5.36 2.51
N GLY A 110 5.13 4.79 1.36
CA GLY A 110 4.86 3.37 1.18
C GLY A 110 5.95 2.68 0.38
N VAL A 111 5.92 2.81 -0.93
CA VAL A 111 6.89 2.26 -1.87
C VAL A 111 7.56 3.38 -2.65
N ASP A 112 8.90 3.42 -2.60
CA ASP A 112 9.72 4.51 -3.14
C ASP A 112 10.29 4.22 -4.54
N SER A 113 9.93 3.08 -5.14
CA SER A 113 10.53 2.65 -6.41
C SER A 113 9.48 2.19 -7.41
N VAL A 114 9.72 2.46 -8.71
CA VAL A 114 8.95 1.92 -9.84
C VAL A 114 9.71 0.80 -10.58
N ALA A 115 10.75 0.25 -9.94
CA ALA A 115 11.61 -0.76 -10.54
C ALA A 115 10.92 -2.12 -10.75
N ASP A 116 9.78 -2.34 -10.11
CA ASP A 116 8.95 -3.54 -10.23
C ASP A 116 8.01 -3.53 -11.43
N ILE A 117 7.82 -2.38 -12.09
CA ILE A 117 6.85 -2.19 -13.17
C ILE A 117 7.52 -2.30 -14.54
N LEU A 118 6.88 -3.03 -15.44
CA LEU A 118 7.30 -3.17 -16.82
C LEU A 118 6.11 -3.29 -17.78
N TRP A 119 6.38 -3.10 -19.08
CA TRP A 119 5.45 -3.47 -20.14
C TRP A 119 5.90 -4.75 -20.81
N ILE A 120 4.93 -5.63 -21.06
CA ILE A 120 5.13 -6.97 -21.61
C ILE A 120 4.38 -7.13 -22.93
N ALA A 121 4.84 -8.08 -23.75
CA ALA A 121 4.18 -8.52 -24.96
C ALA A 121 4.15 -10.06 -25.02
N LYS A 122 3.47 -10.63 -26.02
CA LYS A 122 3.53 -12.08 -26.27
C LYS A 122 4.96 -12.50 -26.64
N PRO A 123 5.36 -13.76 -26.34
CA PRO A 123 6.62 -14.29 -26.78
C PRO A 123 6.76 -14.21 -28.30
N GLY A 124 7.94 -13.80 -28.77
CA GLY A 124 8.22 -13.63 -30.19
C GLY A 124 7.65 -12.33 -30.80
N SER A 125 7.08 -11.44 -29.99
CA SER A 125 6.71 -10.09 -30.43
C SER A 125 7.94 -9.29 -30.84
N PRO A 126 7.88 -8.45 -31.89
CA PRO A 126 8.99 -7.58 -32.27
C PRO A 126 9.15 -6.37 -31.35
N LEU A 127 8.38 -6.26 -30.28
CA LEU A 127 8.41 -5.12 -29.37
C LEU A 127 9.49 -5.34 -28.28
N HIS A 128 10.52 -4.49 -28.27
CA HIS A 128 11.66 -4.55 -27.36
C HIS A 128 12.05 -3.20 -26.76
N SER A 129 11.27 -2.15 -27.05
CA SER A 129 11.52 -0.80 -26.59
C SER A 129 10.23 0.02 -26.54
N VAL A 130 10.29 1.20 -25.91
CA VAL A 130 9.19 2.18 -25.93
C VAL A 130 8.89 2.66 -27.36
N GLN A 131 9.91 2.81 -28.19
CA GLN A 131 9.75 3.28 -29.57
C GLN A 131 8.97 2.29 -30.44
N ASP A 132 9.07 0.98 -30.18
CA ASP A 132 8.33 -0.06 -30.91
C ASP A 132 6.82 -0.03 -30.62
N LEU A 133 6.41 0.72 -29.60
CA LEU A 133 4.99 0.89 -29.27
C LEU A 133 4.23 1.79 -30.24
N LYS A 134 4.91 2.45 -31.20
CA LYS A 134 4.24 3.34 -32.15
C LYS A 134 3.16 2.62 -32.95
N GLY A 135 1.93 3.16 -32.92
CA GLY A 135 0.75 2.59 -33.56
C GLY A 135 0.18 1.34 -32.86
N LYS A 136 0.69 0.96 -31.69
CA LYS A 136 0.29 -0.26 -30.94
C LYS A 136 -0.80 0.02 -29.90
N LYS A 137 -1.58 -1.01 -29.58
CA LYS A 137 -2.51 -0.99 -28.45
C LYS A 137 -1.75 -1.28 -27.16
N VAL A 138 -1.61 -0.26 -26.32
CA VAL A 138 -0.80 -0.29 -25.10
C VAL A 138 -1.68 -0.19 -23.85
N GLY A 139 -1.67 -1.23 -23.03
CA GLY A 139 -2.47 -1.33 -21.82
C GLY A 139 -1.84 -0.61 -20.64
N PHE A 140 -2.72 -0.04 -19.80
CA PHE A 140 -2.44 0.49 -18.48
C PHE A 140 -3.64 0.21 -17.57
N THR A 141 -3.57 0.48 -16.25
CA THR A 141 -4.67 0.06 -15.35
C THR A 141 -5.91 0.93 -15.48
N SER A 142 -5.82 2.21 -15.22
CA SER A 142 -6.94 3.15 -15.29
C SER A 142 -6.46 4.58 -15.54
N PRO A 143 -7.30 5.48 -16.07
CA PRO A 143 -6.95 6.90 -16.18
C PRO A 143 -6.50 7.47 -14.82
N GLY A 144 -5.41 8.27 -14.81
CA GLY A 144 -4.84 8.84 -13.60
C GLY A 144 -4.11 7.87 -12.67
N SER A 145 -3.96 6.60 -13.05
CA SER A 145 -3.18 5.63 -12.27
C SER A 145 -1.67 5.83 -12.44
N VAL A 146 -0.88 5.26 -11.51
CA VAL A 146 0.59 5.20 -11.63
C VAL A 146 1.01 4.70 -13.01
N THR A 147 0.41 3.62 -13.51
CA THR A 147 0.77 3.04 -14.80
C THR A 147 0.36 3.89 -16.00
N ASN A 148 -0.71 4.69 -15.89
CA ASN A 148 -1.04 5.70 -16.90
C ASN A 148 0.03 6.81 -16.96
N MET A 149 0.46 7.29 -15.80
CA MET A 149 1.53 8.29 -15.74
C MET A 149 2.85 7.73 -16.27
N LEU A 150 3.26 6.54 -15.84
CA LEU A 150 4.52 5.94 -16.23
C LEU A 150 4.62 5.68 -17.73
N ILE A 151 3.55 5.20 -18.39
CA ILE A 151 3.59 5.03 -19.86
C ILE A 151 3.71 6.37 -20.59
N LEU A 152 2.99 7.40 -20.14
CA LEU A 152 3.07 8.73 -20.76
C LEU A 152 4.44 9.38 -20.55
N MET A 153 5.01 9.22 -19.34
CA MET A 153 6.37 9.67 -19.04
C MET A 153 7.40 8.91 -19.88
N ALA A 154 7.26 7.59 -20.03
CA ALA A 154 8.16 6.78 -20.85
C ALA A 154 8.10 7.18 -22.34
N LEU A 155 6.90 7.40 -22.87
CA LEU A 155 6.72 7.92 -24.22
C LEU A 155 7.43 9.28 -24.39
N LYS A 156 7.18 10.23 -23.47
CA LYS A 156 7.82 11.56 -23.47
C LYS A 156 9.35 11.46 -23.39
N ALA A 157 9.88 10.60 -22.52
CA ALA A 157 11.34 10.39 -22.39
C ALA A 157 12.00 9.86 -23.68
N LYS A 158 11.22 9.23 -24.56
CA LYS A 158 11.68 8.74 -25.88
C LYS A 158 11.22 9.61 -27.05
N GLY A 159 10.79 10.86 -26.79
CA GLY A 159 10.37 11.82 -27.81
C GLY A 159 9.03 11.49 -28.48
N MET A 160 8.21 10.66 -27.83
CA MET A 160 6.88 10.27 -28.29
C MET A 160 5.79 10.96 -27.48
N THR A 161 4.57 10.91 -28.00
CA THR A 161 3.37 11.46 -27.36
C THR A 161 2.29 10.39 -27.22
N ALA A 162 1.24 10.68 -26.45
CA ALA A 162 0.09 9.79 -26.33
C ALA A 162 -0.57 9.45 -27.66
N SER A 163 -0.51 10.37 -28.64
CA SER A 163 -1.08 10.17 -29.98
C SER A 163 -0.28 9.20 -30.86
N ASP A 164 0.94 8.86 -30.49
CA ASP A 164 1.76 7.88 -31.21
C ASP A 164 1.36 6.43 -30.92
N VAL A 165 0.51 6.20 -29.90
CA VAL A 165 0.06 4.87 -29.46
C VAL A 165 -1.46 4.84 -29.25
N HIS A 166 -2.05 3.65 -29.18
CA HIS A 166 -3.45 3.48 -28.77
C HIS A 166 -3.50 3.05 -27.30
N LEU A 167 -3.59 4.02 -26.39
CA LEU A 167 -3.68 3.75 -24.97
C LEU A 167 -5.02 3.12 -24.59
N VAL A 168 -4.98 2.02 -23.83
CA VAL A 168 -6.15 1.24 -23.42
C VAL A 168 -6.16 1.08 -21.89
N ALA A 169 -7.20 1.60 -21.24
CA ALA A 169 -7.45 1.33 -19.81
C ALA A 169 -7.98 -0.10 -19.66
N ALA A 170 -7.08 -1.06 -19.47
CA ALA A 170 -7.37 -2.49 -19.51
C ALA A 170 -7.75 -3.08 -18.14
N GLY A 171 -7.77 -2.26 -17.07
CA GLY A 171 -8.02 -2.72 -15.71
C GLY A 171 -6.76 -3.14 -14.96
N GLY A 172 -6.89 -3.94 -13.91
CA GLY A 172 -5.78 -4.35 -13.04
C GLY A 172 -4.68 -5.13 -13.74
N ILE A 173 -3.63 -5.48 -12.99
CA ILE A 173 -2.43 -6.21 -13.48
C ILE A 173 -2.83 -7.50 -14.22
N GLY A 174 -3.66 -8.33 -13.60
CA GLY A 174 -4.13 -9.59 -14.21
C GLY A 174 -4.96 -9.39 -15.49
N ALA A 175 -5.75 -8.29 -15.58
CA ALA A 175 -6.52 -7.96 -16.77
C ALA A 175 -5.61 -7.55 -17.93
N ASN A 176 -4.57 -6.75 -17.67
CA ASN A 176 -3.55 -6.40 -18.65
C ASN A 176 -2.81 -7.63 -19.17
N LEU A 177 -2.34 -8.51 -18.26
CA LEU A 177 -1.70 -9.78 -18.63
C LEU A 177 -2.61 -10.63 -19.52
N SER A 178 -3.87 -10.82 -19.12
CA SER A 178 -4.85 -11.59 -19.90
C SER A 178 -5.09 -10.98 -21.28
N ALA A 179 -5.18 -9.64 -21.37
CA ALA A 179 -5.37 -8.93 -22.64
C ALA A 179 -4.16 -9.07 -23.58
N VAL A 180 -2.95 -9.10 -23.05
CA VAL A 180 -1.74 -9.43 -23.84
C VAL A 180 -1.80 -10.87 -24.32
N LEU A 181 -2.04 -11.84 -23.42
CA LEU A 181 -2.05 -13.27 -23.75
C LEU A 181 -3.10 -13.63 -24.80
N ASN A 182 -4.29 -13.01 -24.77
CA ASN A 182 -5.33 -13.25 -25.79
C ASN A 182 -5.19 -12.39 -27.05
N GLY A 183 -4.27 -11.40 -27.07
CA GLY A 183 -4.00 -10.53 -28.23
C GLY A 183 -4.94 -9.33 -28.37
N ALA A 184 -5.68 -8.98 -27.35
CA ALA A 184 -6.46 -7.73 -27.30
C ALA A 184 -5.56 -6.50 -27.16
N LEU A 185 -4.38 -6.67 -26.55
CA LEU A 185 -3.31 -5.68 -26.47
C LEU A 185 -2.06 -6.18 -27.18
N ASP A 186 -1.32 -5.26 -27.81
CA ASP A 186 0.02 -5.52 -28.35
C ASP A 186 1.07 -5.52 -27.23
N ALA A 187 0.92 -4.60 -26.28
CA ALA A 187 1.69 -4.55 -25.03
C ALA A 187 0.79 -4.17 -23.86
N GLY A 188 1.06 -4.72 -22.69
CA GLY A 188 0.32 -4.41 -21.45
C GLY A 188 1.26 -4.24 -20.28
N MET A 189 0.83 -3.49 -19.27
CA MET A 189 1.60 -3.34 -18.05
C MET A 189 1.54 -4.59 -17.18
N THR A 190 2.60 -4.88 -16.47
CA THR A 190 2.64 -5.84 -15.36
C THR A 190 3.65 -5.36 -14.31
N GLY A 191 3.77 -6.10 -13.24
CA GLY A 191 4.74 -5.86 -12.17
C GLY A 191 5.00 -7.14 -11.40
N GLU A 192 5.92 -7.08 -10.44
CA GLU A 192 6.17 -8.21 -9.55
C GLU A 192 5.03 -8.38 -8.52
N PRO A 193 4.64 -9.60 -8.14
CA PRO A 193 5.18 -10.91 -8.55
C PRO A 193 4.64 -11.45 -9.89
N THR A 194 3.62 -10.81 -10.46
CA THR A 194 2.90 -11.33 -11.65
C THR A 194 3.85 -11.55 -12.84
N TRP A 195 4.86 -10.70 -13.01
CA TRP A 195 5.89 -10.91 -14.03
C TRP A 195 6.62 -12.24 -13.83
N SER A 196 7.21 -12.45 -12.66
CA SER A 196 7.98 -13.65 -12.35
C SER A 196 7.13 -14.94 -12.38
N GLU A 197 5.86 -14.86 -12.01
CA GLU A 197 4.90 -16.00 -12.11
C GLU A 197 4.55 -16.37 -13.55
N ASN A 198 4.79 -15.47 -14.50
CA ASN A 198 4.47 -15.66 -15.92
C ASN A 198 5.69 -15.56 -16.82
N GLU A 199 6.90 -15.63 -16.25
CA GLU A 199 8.14 -15.69 -17.01
C GLU A 199 8.09 -16.86 -18.02
N GLY A 200 8.48 -16.58 -19.27
CA GLY A 200 8.36 -17.53 -20.40
C GLY A 200 6.99 -17.57 -21.09
N LYS A 201 5.91 -17.10 -20.49
CA LYS A 201 4.60 -16.94 -21.15
C LYS A 201 4.44 -15.57 -21.81
N VAL A 202 5.23 -14.61 -21.40
CA VAL A 202 5.33 -13.24 -21.93
C VAL A 202 6.81 -12.84 -22.01
N GLN A 203 7.08 -11.77 -22.77
CA GLN A 203 8.42 -11.18 -22.86
C GLN A 203 8.37 -9.71 -22.42
N PRO A 204 9.46 -9.16 -21.84
CA PRO A 204 9.52 -7.75 -21.54
C PRO A 204 9.65 -6.93 -22.81
N VAL A 205 8.92 -5.82 -22.88
CA VAL A 205 9.12 -4.77 -23.88
C VAL A 205 10.11 -3.74 -23.35
N PHE A 206 9.86 -3.26 -22.12
CA PHE A 206 10.79 -2.40 -21.38
C PHE A 206 10.45 -2.43 -19.88
N TRP A 207 11.47 -2.29 -19.05
CA TRP A 207 11.30 -2.01 -17.62
C TRP A 207 11.24 -0.50 -17.39
N THR A 208 10.37 -0.06 -16.49
CA THR A 208 10.24 1.36 -16.15
C THR A 208 11.57 1.97 -15.71
N LYS A 209 12.33 1.24 -14.86
CA LYS A 209 13.65 1.64 -14.36
C LYS A 209 14.72 1.86 -15.43
N ASP A 210 14.56 1.29 -16.64
CA ASP A 210 15.52 1.44 -17.73
C ASP A 210 15.22 2.70 -18.59
N VAL A 211 14.08 3.34 -18.34
CA VAL A 211 13.59 4.49 -19.12
C VAL A 211 13.40 5.73 -18.25
N LEU A 212 12.98 5.55 -17.01
CA LEU A 212 12.69 6.59 -16.03
C LEU A 212 13.55 6.41 -14.77
N PRO A 213 13.74 7.44 -13.95
CA PRO A 213 14.36 7.28 -12.63
C PRO A 213 13.62 6.22 -11.81
N ALA A 214 14.35 5.27 -11.24
CA ALA A 214 13.74 4.18 -10.47
C ALA A 214 13.10 4.67 -9.16
N ASN A 215 13.68 5.69 -8.53
CA ASN A 215 13.19 6.29 -7.28
C ASN A 215 12.05 7.28 -7.55
N MET A 216 10.89 6.75 -7.82
CA MET A 216 9.61 7.46 -7.93
C MET A 216 8.64 6.85 -6.92
N MET A 217 8.08 7.68 -6.05
CA MET A 217 7.17 7.18 -5.00
C MET A 217 5.86 6.68 -5.60
N GLN A 218 5.63 5.37 -5.50
CA GLN A 218 4.40 4.74 -6.00
C GLN A 218 3.25 4.89 -5.03
N THR A 219 3.50 4.57 -3.75
CA THR A 219 2.45 4.52 -2.73
C THR A 219 2.80 5.37 -1.51
N VAL A 220 1.75 5.81 -0.83
CA VAL A 220 1.81 6.52 0.44
C VAL A 220 0.78 5.96 1.40
N THR A 221 1.03 6.10 2.70
CA THR A 221 0.01 5.85 3.71
C THR A 221 -0.84 7.10 3.90
N ILE A 222 -2.16 6.92 3.94
CA ILE A 222 -3.13 7.99 4.16
C ILE A 222 -4.04 7.68 5.35
N THR A 223 -4.61 8.73 5.89
CA THR A 223 -5.70 8.66 6.88
C THR A 223 -6.68 9.79 6.65
N THR A 224 -7.86 9.74 7.27
CA THR A 224 -8.79 10.88 7.29
C THR A 224 -8.34 11.94 8.29
N THR A 225 -8.72 13.21 8.04
CA THR A 225 -8.44 14.31 8.97
C THR A 225 -9.09 14.09 10.33
N ASP A 226 -10.29 13.54 10.36
CA ASP A 226 -11.03 13.25 11.60
C ASP A 226 -10.34 12.16 12.41
N PHE A 227 -9.88 11.07 11.77
CA PHE A 227 -9.18 10.00 12.48
C PHE A 227 -7.81 10.46 12.97
N ALA A 228 -7.11 11.31 12.21
CA ALA A 228 -5.86 11.93 12.64
C ALA A 228 -6.01 12.75 13.94
N GLN A 229 -7.18 13.36 14.17
CA GLN A 229 -7.49 14.13 15.37
C GLN A 229 -8.02 13.24 16.51
N SER A 230 -8.90 12.27 16.21
CA SER A 230 -9.58 11.47 17.21
C SER A 230 -8.73 10.36 17.82
N ASP A 231 -7.86 9.72 17.01
CA ASP A 231 -6.99 8.64 17.50
C ASP A 231 -5.55 8.70 16.92
N PRO A 232 -4.80 9.75 17.25
CA PRO A 232 -3.41 9.89 16.80
C PRO A 232 -2.48 8.81 17.39
N ALA A 233 -2.86 8.19 18.51
CA ALA A 233 -2.09 7.12 19.12
C ALA A 233 -2.14 5.84 18.29
N LYS A 234 -3.33 5.48 17.79
CA LYS A 234 -3.53 4.33 16.92
C LYS A 234 -2.80 4.50 15.58
N LEU A 235 -2.81 5.71 14.99
CA LEU A 235 -2.03 6.00 13.78
C LEU A 235 -0.53 5.81 13.99
N ARG A 236 0.02 6.30 15.11
CA ARG A 236 1.44 6.07 15.45
C ARG A 236 1.75 4.58 15.60
N ALA A 237 0.87 3.84 16.24
CA ALA A 237 1.03 2.39 16.40
C ALA A 237 1.02 1.64 15.06
N LEU A 238 0.10 2.01 14.14
CA LEU A 238 0.01 1.43 12.79
C LEU A 238 1.27 1.71 11.97
N LEU A 239 1.73 2.96 11.92
CA LEU A 239 2.93 3.34 11.17
C LEU A 239 4.19 2.70 11.75
N ALA A 240 4.32 2.63 13.09
CA ALA A 240 5.44 1.98 13.73
C ALA A 240 5.45 0.46 13.47
N ALA A 241 4.28 -0.21 13.50
CA ALA A 241 4.18 -1.63 13.18
C ALA A 241 4.53 -1.93 11.71
N ARG A 242 4.10 -1.04 10.79
CA ARG A 242 4.51 -1.14 9.38
C ARG A 242 6.02 -0.97 9.20
N ALA A 243 6.63 0.00 9.90
CA ALA A 243 8.08 0.23 9.86
C ALA A 243 8.85 -0.99 10.40
N ASP A 244 8.36 -1.64 11.48
CA ASP A 244 8.95 -2.91 11.95
C ASP A 244 8.83 -4.01 10.90
N GLY A 245 7.72 -4.04 10.15
CA GLY A 245 7.54 -4.95 9.02
C GLY A 245 8.61 -4.76 7.95
N VAL A 246 8.91 -3.50 7.58
CA VAL A 246 9.99 -3.17 6.64
C VAL A 246 11.36 -3.58 7.21
N ALA A 247 11.67 -3.21 8.45
CA ALA A 247 12.92 -3.57 9.09
C ALA A 247 13.10 -5.11 9.16
N TYR A 248 12.00 -5.84 9.38
CA TYR A 248 12.04 -7.30 9.38
C TYR A 248 12.31 -7.86 7.98
N ILE A 249 11.71 -7.31 6.93
CA ILE A 249 11.98 -7.69 5.54
C ILE A 249 13.46 -7.51 5.21
N GLU A 250 14.05 -6.38 5.58
CA GLU A 250 15.46 -6.08 5.32
C GLU A 250 16.41 -7.04 6.08
N ALA A 251 16.07 -7.39 7.32
CA ALA A 251 16.89 -8.28 8.15
C ALA A 251 16.69 -9.76 7.83
N HIS A 252 15.51 -10.17 7.36
CA HIS A 252 15.11 -11.57 7.16
C HIS A 252 14.35 -11.76 5.83
N PRO A 253 14.94 -11.43 4.67
CA PRO A 253 14.23 -11.38 3.39
C PRO A 253 13.59 -12.72 3.00
N ASP A 254 14.23 -13.84 3.26
CA ASP A 254 13.69 -15.16 2.88
C ASP A 254 12.47 -15.54 3.74
N GLU A 255 12.52 -15.32 5.05
CA GLU A 255 11.36 -15.58 5.92
C GLU A 255 10.22 -14.60 5.63
N ALA A 256 10.52 -13.33 5.38
CA ALA A 256 9.53 -12.33 5.00
C ALA A 256 8.85 -12.67 3.66
N ALA A 257 9.61 -13.21 2.71
CA ALA A 257 9.10 -13.71 1.44
C ALA A 257 8.14 -14.88 1.65
N ASP A 258 8.49 -15.85 2.51
CA ASP A 258 7.62 -16.99 2.84
C ASP A 258 6.31 -16.54 3.49
N ILE A 259 6.38 -15.61 4.44
CA ILE A 259 5.20 -15.01 5.09
C ILE A 259 4.31 -14.33 4.04
N THR A 260 4.91 -13.55 3.15
CA THR A 260 4.17 -12.83 2.10
C THR A 260 3.58 -13.81 1.08
N ALA A 261 4.31 -14.85 0.70
CA ALA A 261 3.83 -15.90 -0.19
C ALA A 261 2.61 -16.63 0.41
N ALA A 262 2.64 -16.93 1.70
CA ALA A 262 1.49 -17.51 2.39
C ALA A 262 0.27 -16.57 2.39
N ALA A 263 0.49 -15.25 2.63
CA ALA A 263 -0.57 -14.25 2.63
C ALA A 263 -1.17 -13.98 1.25
N TYR A 264 -0.38 -14.12 0.19
CA TYR A 264 -0.74 -13.84 -1.20
C TYR A 264 -1.09 -15.10 -2.00
N HIS A 265 -0.93 -16.30 -1.39
CA HIS A 265 -1.08 -17.59 -2.06
C HIS A 265 -0.13 -17.78 -3.25
N GLY A 266 1.09 -17.21 -3.14
CA GLY A 266 2.14 -17.28 -4.16
C GLY A 266 3.17 -18.37 -3.91
N ASP A 267 4.15 -18.49 -4.84
CA ASP A 267 5.26 -19.43 -4.72
C ASP A 267 6.37 -18.89 -3.81
N PRO A 268 6.68 -19.52 -2.66
CA PRO A 268 7.72 -19.07 -1.75
C PRO A 268 9.11 -18.95 -2.39
N ALA A 269 9.48 -19.89 -3.27
CA ALA A 269 10.81 -19.89 -3.90
C ALA A 269 10.98 -18.69 -4.86
N LEU A 270 9.92 -18.39 -5.61
CA LEU A 270 9.87 -17.21 -6.47
C LEU A 270 9.92 -15.92 -5.63
N TYR A 271 9.14 -15.83 -4.55
CA TYR A 271 9.07 -14.65 -3.70
C TYR A 271 10.40 -14.36 -3.01
N ARG A 272 11.14 -15.38 -2.53
CA ARG A 272 12.49 -15.18 -1.95
C ARG A 272 13.43 -14.55 -2.97
N ARG A 273 13.43 -14.99 -4.24
CA ARG A 273 14.26 -14.40 -5.31
C ARG A 273 13.91 -12.92 -5.55
N VAL A 274 12.63 -12.57 -5.59
CA VAL A 274 12.17 -11.20 -5.81
C VAL A 274 12.47 -10.30 -4.59
N PHE A 275 12.27 -10.80 -3.38
CA PHE A 275 12.54 -10.06 -2.14
C PHE A 275 14.01 -9.68 -1.99
N GLN A 276 14.94 -10.58 -2.33
CA GLN A 276 16.37 -10.27 -2.33
C GLN A 276 16.69 -9.08 -3.26
N ASN A 277 16.09 -9.04 -4.45
CA ASN A 277 16.25 -7.91 -5.36
C ASN A 277 15.63 -6.62 -4.80
N PHE A 278 14.49 -6.70 -4.15
CA PHE A 278 13.78 -5.54 -3.61
C PHE A 278 14.45 -4.95 -2.36
N VAL A 279 15.00 -5.80 -1.49
CA VAL A 279 15.81 -5.36 -0.35
C VAL A 279 17.06 -4.63 -0.84
N ALA A 280 17.73 -5.12 -1.89
CA ALA A 280 18.92 -4.48 -2.46
C ALA A 280 18.68 -3.05 -2.99
N ILE A 281 17.44 -2.69 -3.32
CA ILE A 281 17.05 -1.36 -3.81
C ILE A 281 16.23 -0.56 -2.80
N HIS A 282 16.06 -1.05 -1.56
CA HIS A 282 15.18 -0.44 -0.55
C HIS A 282 13.79 -0.11 -1.09
N TYR A 283 13.14 -1.13 -1.69
CA TYR A 283 11.85 -0.96 -2.40
C TYR A 283 10.75 -0.38 -1.49
N TRP A 284 10.67 -0.86 -0.24
CA TRP A 284 9.71 -0.37 0.76
C TRP A 284 10.34 0.73 1.61
N SER A 285 9.69 1.89 1.68
CA SER A 285 10.04 2.91 2.66
C SER A 285 9.64 2.47 4.07
N ASP A 286 10.45 2.82 5.05
CA ASP A 286 10.10 2.70 6.47
C ASP A 286 9.06 3.73 6.95
N GLY A 287 8.60 4.58 6.05
CA GLY A 287 7.65 5.67 6.27
C GLY A 287 8.23 7.05 6.03
N ARG A 288 9.57 7.20 5.94
CA ARG A 288 10.22 8.48 5.63
C ARG A 288 9.85 8.96 4.24
N MET A 289 9.54 10.26 4.14
CA MET A 289 9.13 10.87 2.88
C MET A 289 10.34 11.17 1.98
N ASP A 290 10.34 10.65 0.75
CA ASP A 290 11.23 11.09 -0.34
C ASP A 290 10.46 12.11 -1.20
N TYR A 291 10.62 13.40 -0.87
CA TYR A 291 9.96 14.49 -1.62
C TYR A 291 10.45 14.59 -3.06
N ASP A 292 11.69 14.19 -3.36
CA ASP A 292 12.19 14.18 -4.73
C ASP A 292 11.50 13.06 -5.55
N GLY A 293 11.34 11.87 -4.97
CA GLY A 293 10.57 10.78 -5.55
C GLY A 293 9.09 11.12 -5.74
N MET A 294 8.49 11.84 -4.78
CA MET A 294 7.12 12.35 -4.87
C MET A 294 6.98 13.37 -6.01
N ASN A 295 7.90 14.33 -6.12
CA ASN A 295 7.89 15.34 -7.18
C ASN A 295 8.03 14.73 -8.57
N ARG A 296 8.87 13.69 -8.74
CA ARG A 296 8.95 12.94 -10.02
C ARG A 296 7.62 12.30 -10.39
N MET A 297 6.89 11.74 -9.43
CA MET A 297 5.56 11.17 -9.68
C MET A 297 4.53 12.27 -10.05
N VAL A 298 4.63 13.46 -9.46
CA VAL A 298 3.76 14.62 -9.77
C VAL A 298 3.95 15.10 -11.22
N GLU A 299 5.16 14.97 -11.81
CA GLU A 299 5.34 15.25 -13.24
C GLU A 299 4.42 14.40 -14.11
N GLY A 300 4.18 13.14 -13.72
CA GLY A 300 3.20 12.28 -14.38
C GLY A 300 1.77 12.82 -14.25
N LEU A 301 1.37 13.31 -13.07
CA LEU A 301 0.06 13.94 -12.86
C LEU A 301 -0.11 15.20 -13.73
N GLN A 302 0.95 15.98 -13.92
CA GLN A 302 0.92 17.15 -14.81
C GLN A 302 0.73 16.74 -16.28
N ILE A 303 1.36 15.66 -16.73
CA ILE A 303 1.21 15.15 -18.11
C ILE A 303 -0.24 14.71 -18.37
N VAL A 304 -0.91 14.09 -17.38
CA VAL A 304 -2.31 13.67 -17.52
C VAL A 304 -3.32 14.78 -17.21
N GLY A 305 -2.85 16.00 -16.85
CA GLY A 305 -3.70 17.16 -16.60
C GLY A 305 -4.44 17.13 -15.24
N GLN A 306 -4.01 16.29 -14.31
CA GLN A 306 -4.60 16.15 -12.98
C GLN A 306 -3.92 17.02 -11.92
N GLN A 307 -2.80 17.64 -12.26
CA GLN A 307 -2.07 18.56 -11.40
C GLN A 307 -1.57 19.78 -12.19
N ASN A 308 -1.85 20.97 -11.70
CA ASN A 308 -1.37 22.22 -12.27
C ASN A 308 -0.26 22.80 -11.37
N GLY A 309 0.99 22.64 -11.80
CA GLY A 309 2.15 23.13 -11.06
C GLY A 309 2.59 22.24 -9.89
N PRO A 310 3.52 22.71 -9.05
CA PRO A 310 4.07 21.95 -7.93
C PRO A 310 3.04 21.71 -6.84
N VAL A 311 3.18 20.58 -6.13
CA VAL A 311 2.38 20.29 -4.94
C VAL A 311 3.04 20.92 -3.72
N GLU A 312 2.27 21.64 -2.91
CA GLU A 312 2.71 22.18 -1.62
C GLU A 312 2.60 21.08 -0.54
N TRP A 313 3.63 20.23 -0.46
CA TRP A 313 3.60 19.04 0.42
C TRP A 313 3.30 19.35 1.87
N SER A 314 3.79 20.49 2.39
CA SER A 314 3.52 20.92 3.78
C SER A 314 2.04 21.13 4.11
N LYS A 315 1.18 21.30 3.10
CA LYS A 315 -0.27 21.44 3.29
C LYS A 315 -1.00 20.11 3.36
N ILE A 316 -0.44 19.04 2.78
CA ILE A 316 -1.13 17.76 2.58
C ILE A 316 -0.42 16.58 3.24
N VAL A 317 0.83 16.74 3.68
CA VAL A 317 1.63 15.73 4.38
C VAL A 317 1.71 16.08 5.87
N ASP A 318 1.45 15.10 6.72
CA ASP A 318 1.63 15.20 8.17
C ASP A 318 2.50 14.04 8.69
N THR A 319 3.79 14.31 8.88
CA THR A 319 4.76 13.34 9.40
C THR A 319 4.77 13.24 10.93
N SER A 320 3.89 13.94 11.65
CA SER A 320 3.86 13.95 13.12
C SER A 320 3.55 12.59 13.76
N PHE A 321 2.97 11.69 12.97
CA PHE A 321 2.63 10.32 13.38
C PHE A 321 3.79 9.32 13.21
N LEU A 322 4.80 9.66 12.43
CA LEU A 322 5.97 8.79 12.22
C LEU A 322 6.80 8.64 13.51
N PRO A 323 7.50 7.51 13.69
CA PRO A 323 8.49 7.35 14.75
C PRO A 323 9.50 8.50 14.79
N ALA A 324 10.02 8.83 15.97
CA ALA A 324 10.80 10.05 16.21
C ALA A 324 12.02 10.22 15.27
N GLY A 325 12.69 9.15 14.87
CA GLY A 325 13.84 9.18 13.95
C GLY A 325 13.48 9.30 12.45
N MET A 326 12.19 9.27 12.09
CA MET A 326 11.69 9.23 10.71
C MET A 326 11.01 10.53 10.27
N LYS A 327 10.92 11.51 11.15
CA LYS A 327 10.28 12.80 10.87
C LYS A 327 11.24 13.67 10.06
N ALA A 328 11.08 13.70 8.73
CA ALA A 328 11.74 14.70 7.90
C ALA A 328 10.83 15.94 7.78
N ALA A 329 11.43 17.12 7.89
CA ALA A 329 10.71 18.37 7.58
C ALA A 329 10.39 18.40 6.08
N ALA A 330 9.14 18.73 5.74
CA ALA A 330 8.78 19.07 4.35
C ALA A 330 9.63 20.27 3.93
N LYS A 331 10.33 20.15 2.82
CA LYS A 331 11.08 21.25 2.19
C LYS A 331 10.12 22.15 1.42
#